data_43baa39b06e24a30b0bcf2174307e60b
#
_entry.id   43baa39b06e24a30b0bcf2174307e60b
#
_cell.length_a   1.000
_cell.length_b   1.000
_cell.length_c   1.000
_cell.angle_alpha   90.00
_cell.angle_beta   90.00
_cell.angle_gamma   90.00
#
_symmetry.space_group_name_H-M   'P 1'
#
loop_
_entity.id
_entity.type
_entity.pdbx_description
1 polymer ?
#
loop_
_entity_poly.entity_id
_entity_poly.type
_entity_poly.pdbx_seq_one_letter_code
_entity_poly.pdbx_strand_id
1 'polypeptide(L)'
;MIRLLKPLDYYAQKYGTWAYGFNKLYLMMEKQHNRGQEGAGFASVCLNKEPGTEYMFREKAEGKDAITEIFSRVNEEMAGELYMGHLRYSTTGKSGLTFVHPFLRRNNWRAKNLCLCGNFNMTNIDEVFRFLTSQGQSPRIYGDSYITLELMGHRLDREVERLYAIAKEQGLQGTDITDYIDDNVEMANVLRTTMEHYDGGYVMCGLTGSGEMFAVRDPWGIRPAFYYRNDEMVAVASERPVLQTTFDLQAEDICELQPGESLIVRRNGKSHLEQIMPAKKLSACSFERIYFSRGSDCDIYQERKRLGEQLTPAILKAIDNDVANTVFSYIPNTAEVAFYGMTDGVRKSLPTGGRMEADVRIEKVVWKDIKLRTFIADNSERNDLAAHVYDISYGSLRPYEDNLVIIDDSIVRGTTLKESIFKILDRLHPKKIVMVSSSPQIRYPDYYGIDMARLEEFCAFRATMALIEESLTPCPSPSGEGSDYTCGRRIPELIQEVYKACKEHPLETNHVRRIYEPFTVEEINQKIVEMLRPKGMQAPIELVFQSIEGLHKACPYHPGDWYFTGHYPTLGGTRLCNAAFVNYIDTKQKKQQ
;
A
#
# COMPACT_ATOMS: atom_id res chain seq x y z
N MET A 1 -4.06 -10.36 -13.86
CA MET A 1 -4.21 -10.59 -15.34
C MET A 1 -4.17 -12.08 -15.65
N ILE A 2 -4.77 -12.45 -16.76
CA ILE A 2 -4.75 -13.84 -17.26
C ILE A 2 -4.53 -13.80 -18.79
N ARG A 3 -3.66 -14.66 -19.29
CA ARG A 3 -3.48 -14.98 -20.71
C ARG A 3 -3.77 -16.47 -20.92
N LEU A 4 -4.80 -16.79 -21.67
CA LEU A 4 -5.14 -18.14 -22.08
C LEU A 4 -4.29 -18.53 -23.30
N LEU A 5 -3.57 -19.64 -23.25
CA LEU A 5 -2.59 -20.05 -24.27
C LEU A 5 -3.14 -21.06 -25.30
N LYS A 6 -4.30 -21.65 -25.00
CA LYS A 6 -5.01 -22.55 -25.93
C LYS A 6 -6.19 -21.82 -26.59
N PRO A 7 -6.76 -22.32 -27.67
CA PRO A 7 -7.99 -21.80 -28.26
C PRO A 7 -9.14 -21.77 -27.22
N LEU A 8 -10.05 -20.81 -27.31
CA LEU A 8 -11.15 -20.66 -26.37
C LEU A 8 -12.04 -21.89 -26.23
N ASP A 9 -12.27 -22.61 -27.34
CA ASP A 9 -13.02 -23.87 -27.37
C ASP A 9 -12.41 -24.97 -26.49
N TYR A 10 -11.09 -24.98 -26.31
CA TYR A 10 -10.41 -25.90 -25.40
C TYR A 10 -10.91 -25.70 -23.95
N TYR A 11 -11.03 -24.46 -23.52
CA TYR A 11 -11.49 -24.15 -22.16
C TYR A 11 -12.98 -24.41 -22.00
N ALA A 12 -13.79 -24.09 -23.04
CA ALA A 12 -15.21 -24.38 -23.05
C ALA A 12 -15.49 -25.89 -22.94
N GLN A 13 -14.74 -26.73 -23.66
CA GLN A 13 -14.85 -28.18 -23.58
C GLN A 13 -14.34 -28.74 -22.26
N LYS A 14 -13.17 -28.28 -21.78
CA LYS A 14 -12.53 -28.80 -20.56
C LYS A 14 -13.25 -28.41 -19.30
N TYR A 15 -13.74 -27.17 -19.23
CA TYR A 15 -14.33 -26.59 -18.01
C TYR A 15 -15.84 -26.33 -18.11
N GLY A 16 -16.46 -26.70 -19.23
CA GLY A 16 -17.92 -26.65 -19.44
C GLY A 16 -18.50 -25.23 -19.57
N THR A 17 -17.66 -24.21 -19.86
CA THR A 17 -18.13 -22.82 -19.98
C THR A 17 -17.22 -21.98 -20.87
N TRP A 18 -17.83 -21.13 -21.70
CA TRP A 18 -17.13 -20.08 -22.45
C TRP A 18 -16.52 -19.01 -21.51
N ALA A 19 -17.11 -18.81 -20.34
CA ALA A 19 -16.74 -17.76 -19.40
C ALA A 19 -15.54 -18.12 -18.53
N TYR A 20 -14.78 -19.18 -18.81
CA TYR A 20 -13.67 -19.64 -17.96
C TYR A 20 -12.71 -18.52 -17.54
N GLY A 21 -12.23 -17.70 -18.50
CA GLY A 21 -11.32 -16.59 -18.22
C GLY A 21 -11.93 -15.54 -17.30
N PHE A 22 -13.20 -15.17 -17.54
CA PHE A 22 -13.93 -14.24 -16.69
C PHE A 22 -14.19 -14.81 -15.28
N ASN A 23 -14.55 -16.08 -15.17
CA ASN A 23 -14.76 -16.74 -13.89
C ASN A 23 -13.48 -16.75 -13.03
N LYS A 24 -12.34 -17.02 -13.65
CA LYS A 24 -11.04 -16.95 -12.97
C LYS A 24 -10.66 -15.52 -12.60
N LEU A 25 -10.90 -14.54 -13.48
CA LEU A 25 -10.65 -13.13 -13.19
C LEU A 25 -11.54 -12.64 -12.04
N TYR A 26 -12.83 -13.00 -12.04
CA TYR A 26 -13.76 -12.69 -10.96
C TYR A 26 -13.23 -13.18 -9.60
N LEU A 27 -12.84 -14.45 -9.52
CA LEU A 27 -12.27 -15.03 -8.30
C LEU A 27 -10.99 -14.33 -7.87
N MET A 28 -10.10 -13.98 -8.80
CA MET A 28 -8.89 -13.23 -8.50
C MET A 28 -9.22 -11.83 -7.94
N MET A 29 -10.22 -11.15 -8.47
CA MET A 29 -10.64 -9.83 -8.00
C MET A 29 -11.30 -9.92 -6.62
N GLU A 30 -12.20 -10.86 -6.39
CA GLU A 30 -12.81 -11.10 -5.07
C GLU A 30 -11.75 -11.43 -4.00
N LYS A 31 -10.75 -12.25 -4.35
CA LYS A 31 -9.65 -12.58 -3.44
C LYS A 31 -8.72 -11.40 -3.13
N GLN A 32 -8.72 -10.34 -3.94
CA GLN A 32 -7.95 -9.12 -3.73
C GLN A 32 -8.79 -7.93 -3.23
N HIS A 33 -10.03 -8.16 -2.78
CA HIS A 33 -10.92 -7.10 -2.32
C HIS A 33 -10.35 -6.26 -1.15
N ASN A 34 -9.40 -6.82 -0.39
CA ASN A 34 -8.61 -6.07 0.60
C ASN A 34 -7.77 -4.93 0.00
N ARG A 35 -7.41 -5.01 -1.29
CA ARG A 35 -6.58 -4.02 -2.00
C ARG A 35 -7.33 -2.78 -2.46
N GLY A 36 -8.67 -2.87 -2.63
CA GLY A 36 -9.48 -1.74 -3.06
C GLY A 36 -10.96 -2.05 -3.02
N GLN A 37 -11.75 -1.08 -2.54
CA GLN A 37 -13.19 -1.20 -2.34
C GLN A 37 -13.97 0.00 -2.89
N GLU A 38 -13.30 0.93 -3.57
CA GLU A 38 -13.93 2.17 -4.06
C GLU A 38 -14.39 2.07 -5.50
N GLY A 39 -13.92 1.07 -6.20
CA GLY A 39 -14.30 0.79 -7.58
C GLY A 39 -13.55 -0.40 -8.14
N ALA A 40 -14.07 -0.93 -9.22
CA ALA A 40 -13.50 -2.07 -9.94
C ALA A 40 -13.61 -1.85 -11.45
N GLY A 41 -12.71 -2.50 -12.19
CA GLY A 41 -12.82 -2.56 -13.63
C GLY A 41 -12.07 -3.75 -14.19
N PHE A 42 -12.54 -4.21 -15.35
CA PHE A 42 -11.83 -5.20 -16.14
C PHE A 42 -11.66 -4.77 -17.58
N ALA A 43 -10.74 -5.42 -18.27
CA ALA A 43 -10.63 -5.41 -19.72
C ALA A 43 -10.39 -6.82 -20.24
N SER A 44 -10.84 -7.08 -21.48
CA SER A 44 -10.54 -8.30 -22.22
C SER A 44 -10.12 -7.97 -23.65
N VAL A 45 -9.30 -8.85 -24.25
CA VAL A 45 -8.87 -8.74 -25.63
C VAL A 45 -9.09 -10.07 -26.35
N CYS A 46 -9.76 -9.99 -27.50
CA CYS A 46 -10.04 -11.11 -28.39
C CYS A 46 -9.09 -11.03 -29.59
N LEU A 47 -8.25 -12.05 -29.81
CA LEU A 47 -7.17 -11.98 -30.80
C LEU A 47 -7.64 -12.15 -32.25
N ASN A 48 -8.69 -12.94 -32.48
CA ASN A 48 -9.11 -13.37 -33.79
C ASN A 48 -10.45 -12.74 -34.19
N LYS A 49 -10.54 -11.42 -34.12
CA LYS A 49 -11.71 -10.64 -34.54
C LYS A 49 -11.43 -9.98 -35.90
N GLU A 50 -12.44 -10.07 -36.78
CA GLU A 50 -12.39 -9.43 -38.09
C GLU A 50 -12.43 -7.90 -38.00
N PRO A 51 -11.83 -7.17 -38.94
CA PRO A 51 -11.96 -5.72 -39.03
C PRO A 51 -13.44 -5.29 -39.08
N GLY A 52 -13.78 -4.25 -38.29
CA GLY A 52 -15.14 -3.78 -38.16
C GLY A 52 -15.90 -4.36 -36.96
N THR A 53 -15.28 -5.24 -36.18
CA THR A 53 -15.84 -5.76 -34.94
C THR A 53 -15.00 -5.29 -33.73
N GLU A 54 -15.64 -5.15 -32.56
CA GLU A 54 -14.93 -4.81 -31.32
C GLU A 54 -14.09 -6.02 -30.85
N TYR A 55 -12.85 -5.76 -30.45
CA TYR A 55 -11.93 -6.79 -29.98
C TYR A 55 -11.29 -6.48 -28.62
N MET A 56 -11.51 -5.27 -28.10
CA MET A 56 -10.97 -4.86 -26.80
C MET A 56 -12.08 -4.24 -25.97
N PHE A 57 -12.55 -4.97 -24.98
CA PHE A 57 -13.66 -4.61 -24.12
C PHE A 57 -13.14 -4.08 -22.78
N ARG A 58 -13.88 -3.17 -22.18
CA ARG A 58 -13.58 -2.60 -20.87
C ARG A 58 -14.83 -2.20 -20.13
N GLU A 59 -15.00 -2.70 -18.91
CA GLU A 59 -16.07 -2.31 -17.98
C GLU A 59 -15.49 -1.71 -16.69
N LYS A 60 -16.19 -0.74 -16.12
CA LYS A 60 -15.80 -0.05 -14.89
C LYS A 60 -17.04 0.28 -14.06
N ALA A 61 -16.91 0.21 -12.73
CA ALA A 61 -17.92 0.64 -11.77
C ALA A 61 -17.27 1.23 -10.51
N GLU A 62 -18.05 2.01 -9.77
CA GLU A 62 -17.66 2.60 -8.49
C GLU A 62 -18.43 1.97 -7.33
N GLY A 63 -17.89 2.11 -6.13
CA GLY A 63 -18.52 1.63 -4.90
C GLY A 63 -18.21 0.19 -4.57
N LYS A 64 -18.84 -0.29 -3.52
CA LYS A 64 -18.52 -1.60 -2.91
C LYS A 64 -18.94 -2.79 -3.74
N ASP A 65 -20.01 -2.65 -4.48
CA ASP A 65 -20.58 -3.72 -5.30
C ASP A 65 -20.03 -3.69 -6.74
N ALA A 66 -18.99 -2.86 -6.97
CA ALA A 66 -18.42 -2.62 -8.29
C ALA A 66 -17.98 -3.91 -9.00
N ILE A 67 -17.43 -4.90 -8.29
CA ILE A 67 -17.07 -6.19 -8.88
C ILE A 67 -18.32 -6.89 -9.43
N THR A 68 -19.36 -7.04 -8.63
CA THR A 68 -20.60 -7.68 -9.04
C THR A 68 -21.24 -6.92 -10.20
N GLU A 69 -21.22 -5.60 -10.16
CA GLU A 69 -21.80 -4.74 -11.20
C GLU A 69 -21.10 -4.94 -12.55
N ILE A 70 -19.77 -4.88 -12.61
CA ILE A 70 -19.05 -5.06 -13.88
C ILE A 70 -19.22 -6.47 -14.44
N PHE A 71 -19.21 -7.51 -13.59
CA PHE A 71 -19.38 -8.89 -14.06
C PHE A 71 -20.81 -9.23 -14.45
N SER A 72 -21.82 -8.50 -13.98
CA SER A 72 -23.21 -8.65 -14.47
C SER A 72 -23.40 -8.22 -15.94
N ARG A 73 -22.46 -7.46 -16.50
CA ARG A 73 -22.47 -6.97 -17.89
C ARG A 73 -21.71 -7.88 -18.85
N VAL A 74 -21.02 -8.89 -18.33
CA VAL A 74 -20.22 -9.81 -19.15
C VAL A 74 -21.12 -10.64 -20.07
N ASN A 75 -20.72 -10.74 -21.33
CA ASN A 75 -21.35 -11.57 -22.34
C ASN A 75 -20.31 -12.33 -23.16
N GLU A 76 -20.74 -13.27 -24.01
CA GLU A 76 -19.86 -14.15 -24.79
C GLU A 76 -19.01 -13.39 -25.82
N GLU A 77 -19.47 -12.26 -26.35
CA GLU A 77 -18.71 -11.45 -27.31
C GLU A 77 -17.43 -10.86 -26.69
N MET A 78 -17.43 -10.64 -25.38
CA MET A 78 -16.30 -10.13 -24.60
C MET A 78 -15.28 -11.23 -24.28
N ALA A 79 -15.60 -12.51 -24.48
CA ALA A 79 -14.69 -13.60 -24.19
C ALA A 79 -13.49 -13.58 -25.16
N GLY A 80 -12.31 -13.55 -24.61
CA GLY A 80 -11.06 -13.47 -25.36
C GLY A 80 -9.94 -14.29 -24.72
N GLU A 81 -8.75 -14.13 -25.23
CA GLU A 81 -7.57 -14.84 -24.73
C GLU A 81 -6.85 -14.06 -23.62
N LEU A 82 -7.09 -12.74 -23.49
CA LEU A 82 -6.44 -11.88 -22.50
C LEU A 82 -7.47 -11.20 -21.60
N TYR A 83 -7.15 -11.17 -20.30
CA TYR A 83 -8.00 -10.57 -19.29
C TYR A 83 -7.17 -9.76 -18.30
N MET A 84 -7.70 -8.61 -17.89
CA MET A 84 -7.11 -7.73 -16.89
C MET A 84 -8.21 -7.28 -15.90
N GLY A 85 -7.91 -7.26 -14.61
CA GLY A 85 -8.78 -6.73 -13.57
C GLY A 85 -8.03 -5.81 -12.63
N HIS A 86 -8.72 -4.83 -12.08
CA HIS A 86 -8.18 -3.89 -11.11
C HIS A 86 -9.22 -3.50 -10.08
N LEU A 87 -8.78 -3.36 -8.83
CA LEU A 87 -9.56 -2.86 -7.71
C LEU A 87 -8.98 -1.53 -7.25
N ARG A 88 -9.82 -0.50 -7.19
CA ARG A 88 -9.38 0.84 -6.87
C ARG A 88 -9.33 1.07 -5.36
N TYR A 89 -8.22 1.63 -4.92
CA TYR A 89 -8.03 2.28 -3.63
C TYR A 89 -7.51 3.70 -3.87
N SER A 90 -8.26 4.72 -3.46
CA SER A 90 -7.85 6.12 -3.62
C SER A 90 -6.82 6.49 -2.58
N THR A 91 -5.66 6.94 -3.02
CA THR A 91 -4.58 7.40 -2.12
C THR A 91 -4.52 8.93 -2.05
N THR A 92 -4.14 9.58 -3.14
CA THR A 92 -4.01 11.04 -3.24
C THR A 92 -4.78 11.63 -4.41
N GLY A 93 -5.39 10.77 -5.23
CA GLY A 93 -6.03 11.15 -6.49
C GLY A 93 -7.48 11.59 -6.32
N LYS A 94 -8.01 12.15 -7.43
CA LYS A 94 -9.43 12.47 -7.56
C LYS A 94 -10.28 11.18 -7.55
N SER A 95 -11.46 11.23 -6.96
CA SER A 95 -12.47 10.17 -7.03
C SER A 95 -13.28 10.25 -8.33
N GLY A 96 -14.06 9.23 -8.61
CA GLY A 96 -14.97 9.16 -9.75
C GLY A 96 -14.57 8.10 -10.78
N LEU A 97 -15.54 7.65 -11.56
CA LEU A 97 -15.41 6.57 -12.56
C LEU A 97 -14.27 6.82 -13.58
N THR A 98 -13.99 8.09 -13.87
CA THR A 98 -12.90 8.50 -14.75
C THR A 98 -11.54 7.97 -14.26
N PHE A 99 -11.34 7.87 -12.95
CA PHE A 99 -10.09 7.45 -12.32
C PHE A 99 -10.05 5.96 -11.92
N VAL A 100 -11.13 5.21 -12.15
CA VAL A 100 -11.12 3.74 -11.98
C VAL A 100 -10.33 3.12 -13.12
N HIS A 101 -9.40 2.21 -12.79
CA HIS A 101 -8.68 1.39 -13.77
C HIS A 101 -9.57 0.24 -14.30
N PRO A 102 -9.24 -0.33 -15.49
CA PRO A 102 -8.12 0.00 -16.38
C PRO A 102 -8.38 1.25 -17.22
N PHE A 103 -7.30 1.93 -17.58
CA PHE A 103 -7.33 2.99 -18.57
C PHE A 103 -7.14 2.41 -19.97
N LEU A 104 -7.85 2.97 -20.96
CA LEU A 104 -7.82 2.48 -22.34
C LEU A 104 -7.52 3.65 -23.28
N ARG A 105 -6.45 3.52 -24.04
CA ARG A 105 -6.10 4.36 -25.17
C ARG A 105 -6.52 3.65 -26.46
N ARG A 106 -7.31 4.31 -27.29
CA ARG A 106 -7.83 3.76 -28.54
C ARG A 106 -7.19 4.40 -29.76
N ASN A 107 -6.98 3.59 -30.78
CA ASN A 107 -6.47 3.98 -32.09
C ASN A 107 -7.04 3.04 -33.16
N ASN A 108 -7.05 3.47 -34.44
CA ASN A 108 -7.45 2.63 -35.56
C ASN A 108 -6.44 1.50 -35.87
N TRP A 109 -5.17 1.68 -35.51
CA TRP A 109 -4.19 0.61 -35.55
C TRP A 109 -4.33 -0.27 -34.31
N ARG A 110 -4.59 -1.56 -34.54
CA ARG A 110 -4.79 -2.54 -33.45
C ARG A 110 -3.63 -2.53 -32.45
N ALA A 111 -2.39 -2.55 -32.96
CA ALA A 111 -1.19 -2.54 -32.13
C ALA A 111 -0.98 -1.23 -31.33
N LYS A 112 -1.60 -0.10 -31.71
CA LYS A 112 -1.54 1.16 -30.96
C LYS A 112 -2.57 1.27 -29.84
N ASN A 113 -3.50 0.30 -29.72
CA ASN A 113 -4.44 0.26 -28.60
C ASN A 113 -3.73 -0.29 -27.37
N LEU A 114 -3.90 0.38 -26.25
CA LEU A 114 -3.25 0.02 -24.99
C LEU A 114 -4.25 0.15 -23.84
N CYS A 115 -4.42 -0.94 -23.09
CA CYS A 115 -5.13 -0.96 -21.83
C CYS A 115 -4.11 -1.10 -20.69
N LEU A 116 -4.17 -0.22 -19.68
CA LEU A 116 -3.20 -0.14 -18.58
C LEU A 116 -3.91 -0.13 -17.23
N CYS A 117 -3.42 -0.92 -16.31
CA CYS A 117 -3.74 -0.81 -14.88
C CYS A 117 -2.49 -1.04 -14.03
N GLY A 118 -2.57 -0.76 -12.75
CA GLY A 118 -1.48 -1.07 -11.85
C GLY A 118 -1.64 -0.45 -10.46
N ASN A 119 -0.77 -0.88 -9.57
CA ASN A 119 -0.54 -0.26 -8.29
C ASN A 119 0.73 0.58 -8.40
N PHE A 120 0.55 1.88 -8.57
CA PHE A 120 1.67 2.80 -8.76
C PHE A 120 1.34 4.20 -8.28
N ASN A 121 2.39 4.93 -7.90
CA ASN A 121 2.35 6.36 -7.67
C ASN A 121 3.68 6.97 -8.14
N MET A 122 3.58 7.98 -9.00
CA MET A 122 4.75 8.65 -9.56
C MET A 122 5.07 9.90 -8.76
N THR A 123 6.32 10.00 -8.32
CA THR A 123 6.79 11.17 -7.57
C THR A 123 7.17 12.34 -8.51
N ASN A 124 7.29 12.08 -9.82
CA ASN A 124 7.74 13.05 -10.82
C ASN A 124 6.73 13.25 -11.96
N ILE A 125 5.44 13.11 -11.71
CA ILE A 125 4.42 13.20 -12.77
C ILE A 125 4.42 14.53 -13.51
N ASP A 126 4.77 15.64 -12.85
CA ASP A 126 4.89 16.95 -13.47
C ASP A 126 6.00 17.01 -14.53
N GLU A 127 7.08 16.27 -14.30
CA GLU A 127 8.21 16.17 -15.23
C GLU A 127 7.81 15.34 -16.45
N VAL A 128 7.11 14.23 -16.24
CA VAL A 128 6.57 13.39 -17.31
C VAL A 128 5.54 14.16 -18.14
N PHE A 129 4.66 14.94 -17.51
CA PHE A 129 3.70 15.79 -18.20
C PHE A 129 4.40 16.85 -19.07
N ARG A 130 5.40 17.54 -18.51
CA ARG A 130 6.20 18.53 -19.27
C ARG A 130 6.94 17.89 -20.44
N PHE A 131 7.46 16.67 -20.25
CA PHE A 131 8.09 15.93 -21.33
C PHE A 131 7.09 15.65 -22.47
N LEU A 132 5.90 15.12 -22.19
CA LEU A 132 4.86 14.88 -23.20
C LEU A 132 4.46 16.15 -23.95
N THR A 133 4.26 17.24 -23.24
CA THR A 133 3.90 18.53 -23.87
C THR A 133 5.04 19.08 -24.73
N SER A 134 6.30 18.90 -24.35
CA SER A 134 7.46 19.27 -25.17
C SER A 134 7.56 18.45 -26.46
N GLN A 135 6.98 17.24 -26.48
CA GLN A 135 6.87 16.40 -27.69
C GLN A 135 5.64 16.75 -28.56
N GLY A 136 4.94 17.83 -28.24
CA GLY A 136 3.74 18.27 -28.96
C GLY A 136 2.46 17.54 -28.57
N GLN A 137 2.48 16.74 -27.50
CA GLN A 137 1.30 16.06 -27.00
C GLN A 137 0.45 16.97 -26.12
N SER A 138 -0.87 16.72 -26.06
CA SER A 138 -1.79 17.47 -25.23
C SER A 138 -2.67 16.51 -24.39
N PRO A 139 -2.14 15.94 -23.29
CA PRO A 139 -2.90 15.06 -22.43
C PRO A 139 -4.15 15.74 -21.87
N ARG A 140 -5.32 15.10 -22.00
CA ARG A 140 -6.62 15.69 -21.66
C ARG A 140 -6.92 15.68 -20.16
N ILE A 141 -6.31 14.78 -19.42
CA ILE A 141 -6.56 14.60 -17.99
C ILE A 141 -5.22 14.68 -17.26
N TYR A 142 -5.14 15.55 -16.27
CA TYR A 142 -3.99 15.61 -15.38
C TYR A 142 -4.17 14.64 -14.21
N GLY A 143 -3.40 13.57 -14.25
CA GLY A 143 -3.36 12.51 -13.24
C GLY A 143 -2.30 11.48 -13.64
N ASP A 144 -1.64 10.90 -12.66
CA ASP A 144 -0.51 9.99 -12.86
C ASP A 144 -0.84 8.82 -13.79
N SER A 145 -1.97 8.15 -13.57
CA SER A 145 -2.41 7.01 -14.37
C SER A 145 -2.63 7.36 -15.84
N TYR A 146 -3.23 8.52 -16.11
CA TYR A 146 -3.50 8.95 -17.46
C TYR A 146 -2.23 9.41 -18.19
N ILE A 147 -1.40 10.20 -17.52
CA ILE A 147 -0.12 10.69 -18.07
C ILE A 147 0.81 9.50 -18.36
N THR A 148 0.84 8.49 -17.46
CA THR A 148 1.59 7.25 -17.65
C THR A 148 1.12 6.47 -18.87
N LEU A 149 -0.21 6.32 -19.05
CA LEU A 149 -0.79 5.70 -20.23
C LEU A 149 -0.38 6.44 -21.53
N GLU A 150 -0.42 7.76 -21.53
CA GLU A 150 -0.11 8.55 -22.73
C GLU A 150 1.39 8.49 -23.07
N LEU A 151 2.29 8.48 -22.08
CA LEU A 151 3.71 8.29 -22.35
C LEU A 151 3.99 6.92 -22.95
N MET A 152 3.47 5.86 -22.34
CA MET A 152 3.64 4.50 -22.85
C MET A 152 3.01 4.34 -24.25
N GLY A 153 1.81 4.91 -24.46
CA GLY A 153 1.16 4.95 -25.76
C GLY A 153 1.96 5.69 -26.83
N HIS A 154 2.59 6.79 -26.46
CA HIS A 154 3.49 7.52 -27.36
C HIS A 154 4.70 6.68 -27.80
N ARG A 155 5.30 5.92 -26.87
CA ARG A 155 6.40 5.00 -27.21
C ARG A 155 5.94 3.84 -28.08
N LEU A 156 4.75 3.30 -27.79
CA LEU A 156 4.12 2.26 -28.61
C LEU A 156 3.81 2.76 -30.04
N ASP A 157 3.32 3.99 -30.17
CA ASP A 157 3.11 4.60 -31.50
C ASP A 157 4.40 4.61 -32.33
N ARG A 158 5.51 5.03 -31.72
CA ARG A 158 6.83 5.07 -32.39
C ARG A 158 7.29 3.68 -32.81
N GLU A 159 7.09 2.67 -31.99
CA GLU A 159 7.45 1.29 -32.33
C GLU A 159 6.60 0.77 -33.50
N VAL A 160 5.29 1.02 -33.49
CA VAL A 160 4.39 0.63 -34.59
C VAL A 160 4.74 1.37 -35.89
N GLU A 161 5.09 2.67 -35.84
CA GLU A 161 5.53 3.43 -37.01
C GLU A 161 6.83 2.90 -37.60
N ARG A 162 7.78 2.51 -36.77
CA ARG A 162 9.02 1.84 -37.20
C ARG A 162 8.73 0.55 -37.92
N LEU A 163 7.87 -0.30 -37.37
CA LEU A 163 7.49 -1.59 -37.99
C LEU A 163 6.69 -1.39 -39.29
N TYR A 164 5.82 -0.38 -39.34
CA TYR A 164 5.10 -0.03 -40.55
C TYR A 164 6.07 0.33 -41.71
N ALA A 165 7.09 1.15 -41.43
CA ALA A 165 8.10 1.48 -42.42
C ALA A 165 8.81 0.22 -42.97
N ILE A 166 9.24 -0.67 -42.08
CA ILE A 166 9.89 -1.96 -42.46
C ILE A 166 8.94 -2.84 -43.30
N ALA A 167 7.68 -2.96 -42.88
CA ALA A 167 6.68 -3.75 -43.63
C ALA A 167 6.48 -3.22 -45.06
N LYS A 168 6.46 -1.89 -45.22
CA LYS A 168 6.36 -1.24 -46.54
C LYS A 168 7.61 -1.48 -47.39
N GLU A 169 8.81 -1.42 -46.81
CA GLU A 169 10.06 -1.74 -47.49
C GLU A 169 10.12 -3.19 -47.98
N GLN A 170 9.49 -4.12 -47.21
CA GLN A 170 9.32 -5.53 -47.62
C GLN A 170 8.22 -5.73 -48.65
N GLY A 171 7.49 -4.69 -49.06
CA GLY A 171 6.45 -4.76 -50.07
C GLY A 171 5.10 -5.29 -49.56
N LEU A 172 4.91 -5.41 -48.24
CA LEU A 172 3.65 -5.88 -47.66
C LEU A 172 2.51 -4.89 -47.93
N GLN A 173 1.27 -5.39 -48.01
CA GLN A 173 0.07 -4.58 -48.30
C GLN A 173 -1.13 -5.08 -47.48
N GLY A 174 -2.13 -4.22 -47.32
CA GLY A 174 -3.40 -4.54 -46.64
C GLY A 174 -3.19 -5.10 -45.24
N THR A 175 -3.86 -6.21 -44.94
CA THR A 175 -3.81 -6.89 -43.65
C THR A 175 -2.46 -7.49 -43.30
N ASP A 176 -1.64 -7.84 -44.31
CA ASP A 176 -0.29 -8.39 -44.08
C ASP A 176 0.60 -7.41 -43.31
N ILE A 177 0.39 -6.10 -43.50
CA ILE A 177 1.09 -5.06 -42.71
C ILE A 177 0.69 -5.13 -41.23
N THR A 178 -0.61 -5.31 -40.98
CA THR A 178 -1.12 -5.41 -39.59
C THR A 178 -0.57 -6.67 -38.90
N ASP A 179 -0.62 -7.78 -39.57
CA ASP A 179 -0.13 -9.08 -39.05
C ASP A 179 1.38 -9.03 -38.80
N TYR A 180 2.15 -8.41 -39.73
CA TYR A 180 3.58 -8.18 -39.53
C TYR A 180 3.86 -7.32 -38.29
N ILE A 181 3.12 -6.23 -38.12
CA ILE A 181 3.29 -5.35 -36.93
C ILE A 181 2.96 -6.12 -35.65
N ASP A 182 1.79 -6.80 -35.62
CA ASP A 182 1.32 -7.51 -34.42
C ASP A 182 2.29 -8.61 -33.97
N ASP A 183 2.96 -9.28 -34.93
CA ASP A 183 3.92 -10.35 -34.66
C ASP A 183 5.31 -9.82 -34.24
N ASN A 184 5.63 -8.56 -34.55
CA ASN A 184 6.98 -8.02 -34.40
C ASN A 184 7.09 -6.85 -33.37
N VAL A 185 6.04 -6.49 -32.68
CA VAL A 185 6.12 -5.45 -31.62
C VAL A 185 7.14 -5.86 -30.55
N GLU A 186 8.11 -4.99 -30.30
CA GLU A 186 9.13 -5.17 -29.27
C GLU A 186 8.73 -4.44 -27.99
N MET A 187 7.84 -5.08 -27.21
CA MET A 187 7.29 -4.49 -25.98
C MET A 187 8.38 -4.16 -24.95
N ALA A 188 9.45 -4.94 -24.86
CA ALA A 188 10.59 -4.66 -23.99
C ALA A 188 11.22 -3.28 -24.29
N ASN A 189 11.34 -2.91 -25.58
CA ASN A 189 11.87 -1.61 -25.98
C ASN A 189 10.89 -0.47 -25.61
N VAL A 190 9.60 -0.68 -25.81
CA VAL A 190 8.55 0.27 -25.40
C VAL A 190 8.61 0.52 -23.91
N LEU A 191 8.69 -0.54 -23.09
CA LEU A 191 8.78 -0.45 -21.64
C LEU A 191 10.07 0.26 -21.21
N ARG A 192 11.22 -0.10 -21.75
CA ARG A 192 12.52 0.49 -21.39
C ARG A 192 12.53 2.01 -21.63
N THR A 193 12.15 2.43 -22.83
CA THR A 193 12.12 3.86 -23.20
C THR A 193 11.02 4.66 -22.46
N THR A 194 10.03 3.98 -21.90
CA THR A 194 9.02 4.58 -21.03
C THR A 194 9.54 4.74 -19.60
N MET A 195 10.10 3.66 -19.03
CA MET A 195 10.50 3.58 -17.63
C MET A 195 11.70 4.48 -17.28
N GLU A 196 12.52 4.88 -18.26
CA GLU A 196 13.59 5.87 -18.11
C GLU A 196 13.09 7.21 -17.57
N HIS A 197 11.81 7.53 -17.76
CA HIS A 197 11.21 8.78 -17.33
C HIS A 197 10.53 8.69 -15.96
N TYR A 198 10.46 7.52 -15.33
CA TYR A 198 9.69 7.32 -14.12
C TYR A 198 10.52 7.33 -12.85
N ASP A 199 10.08 8.12 -11.89
CA ASP A 199 10.49 8.04 -10.48
C ASP A 199 9.25 7.72 -9.65
N GLY A 200 9.32 6.65 -8.85
CA GLY A 200 8.19 6.20 -8.03
C GLY A 200 8.22 4.71 -7.73
N GLY A 201 7.19 4.25 -7.02
CA GLY A 201 6.95 2.82 -6.79
C GLY A 201 5.82 2.32 -7.68
N TYR A 202 6.06 1.26 -8.45
CA TYR A 202 5.04 0.76 -9.36
C TYR A 202 5.11 -0.73 -9.69
N VAL A 203 3.94 -1.31 -9.87
CA VAL A 203 3.70 -2.48 -10.70
C VAL A 203 2.66 -2.07 -11.74
N MET A 204 3.04 -2.10 -13.00
CA MET A 204 2.15 -1.79 -14.12
C MET A 204 1.85 -3.03 -14.93
N CYS A 205 0.61 -3.16 -15.33
CA CYS A 205 0.08 -4.26 -16.10
C CYS A 205 -0.59 -3.72 -17.36
N GLY A 206 -0.27 -4.27 -18.53
CA GLY A 206 -0.82 -3.81 -19.79
C GLY A 206 -1.26 -4.91 -20.74
N LEU A 207 -2.25 -4.58 -21.56
CA LEU A 207 -2.73 -5.36 -22.70
C LEU A 207 -2.72 -4.47 -23.92
N THR A 208 -2.17 -4.94 -25.03
CA THR A 208 -2.28 -4.27 -26.33
C THR A 208 -3.39 -4.89 -27.19
N GLY A 209 -3.90 -4.12 -28.14
CA GLY A 209 -4.86 -4.64 -29.11
C GLY A 209 -4.25 -5.68 -30.06
N SER A 210 -2.93 -5.71 -30.22
CA SER A 210 -2.19 -6.76 -30.94
C SER A 210 -2.11 -8.09 -30.20
N GLY A 211 -2.40 -8.08 -28.86
CA GLY A 211 -2.39 -9.30 -28.04
C GLY A 211 -1.12 -9.50 -27.21
N GLU A 212 -0.31 -8.48 -27.05
CA GLU A 212 0.77 -8.47 -26.06
C GLU A 212 0.20 -8.27 -24.64
N MET A 213 0.73 -9.03 -23.68
CA MET A 213 0.46 -8.82 -22.26
C MET A 213 1.78 -8.58 -21.54
N PHE A 214 1.82 -7.63 -20.64
CA PHE A 214 3.00 -7.41 -19.81
C PHE A 214 2.65 -7.07 -18.37
N ALA A 215 3.56 -7.40 -17.46
CA ALA A 215 3.59 -6.90 -16.08
C ALA A 215 5.02 -6.47 -15.78
N VAL A 216 5.22 -5.23 -15.35
CA VAL A 216 6.54 -4.66 -15.07
C VAL A 216 6.58 -4.11 -13.65
N ARG A 217 7.70 -4.34 -12.95
CA ARG A 217 7.95 -3.89 -11.58
C ARG A 217 9.02 -2.80 -11.55
N ASP A 218 8.89 -1.86 -10.62
CA ASP A 218 9.85 -0.78 -10.41
C ASP A 218 11.27 -1.30 -10.05
N PRO A 219 12.33 -0.51 -10.33
CA PRO A 219 13.71 -0.95 -10.11
C PRO A 219 14.11 -1.18 -8.63
N TRP A 220 13.36 -0.66 -7.67
CA TRP A 220 13.60 -0.87 -6.24
C TRP A 220 12.75 -2.01 -5.66
N GLY A 221 11.80 -2.57 -6.47
CA GLY A 221 10.89 -3.62 -6.04
C GLY A 221 9.96 -3.20 -4.92
N ILE A 222 9.50 -1.93 -4.93
CA ILE A 222 8.67 -1.35 -3.87
C ILE A 222 7.35 -2.10 -3.73
N ARG A 223 6.66 -2.36 -4.86
CA ARG A 223 5.38 -3.07 -4.87
C ARG A 223 5.55 -4.54 -5.25
N PRO A 224 4.74 -5.46 -4.68
CA PRO A 224 4.81 -6.88 -5.00
C PRO A 224 4.08 -7.20 -6.31
N ALA A 225 4.61 -8.16 -7.07
CA ALA A 225 3.96 -8.74 -8.23
C ALA A 225 4.34 -10.21 -8.35
N PHE A 226 3.34 -11.08 -8.44
CA PHE A 226 3.50 -12.52 -8.53
C PHE A 226 2.94 -13.03 -9.84
N TYR A 227 3.57 -14.07 -10.39
CA TYR A 227 3.09 -14.71 -11.59
C TYR A 227 3.17 -16.24 -11.51
N TYR A 228 2.31 -16.86 -12.29
CA TYR A 228 2.26 -18.30 -12.56
C TYR A 228 2.17 -18.53 -14.05
N ARG A 229 2.81 -19.58 -14.56
CA ARG A 229 2.73 -19.99 -15.96
C ARG A 229 2.78 -21.51 -16.10
N ASN A 230 1.95 -22.02 -16.99
CA ASN A 230 1.98 -23.39 -17.47
C ASN A 230 1.69 -23.42 -18.98
N ASP A 231 1.40 -24.59 -19.53
CA ASP A 231 1.10 -24.78 -20.96
C ASP A 231 -0.32 -24.32 -21.36
N GLU A 232 -1.17 -23.99 -20.41
CA GLU A 232 -2.54 -23.51 -20.65
C GLU A 232 -2.68 -22.00 -20.45
N MET A 233 -1.94 -21.42 -19.51
CA MET A 233 -2.12 -20.01 -19.17
C MET A 233 -0.89 -19.36 -18.52
N VAL A 234 -0.90 -18.03 -18.56
CA VAL A 234 -0.06 -17.17 -17.73
C VAL A 234 -0.98 -16.30 -16.88
N ALA A 235 -0.75 -16.24 -15.56
CA ALA A 235 -1.52 -15.42 -14.64
C ALA A 235 -0.60 -14.51 -13.82
N VAL A 236 -1.06 -13.29 -13.52
CA VAL A 236 -0.33 -12.30 -12.70
C VAL A 236 -1.27 -11.72 -11.65
N ALA A 237 -0.80 -11.58 -10.42
CA ALA A 237 -1.52 -10.96 -9.32
C ALA A 237 -0.60 -10.14 -8.41
N SER A 238 -1.15 -9.22 -7.64
CA SER A 238 -0.41 -8.46 -6.62
C SER A 238 -0.07 -9.30 -5.39
N GLU A 239 -0.78 -10.41 -5.15
CA GLU A 239 -0.60 -11.27 -4.00
C GLU A 239 -0.53 -12.75 -4.39
N ARG A 240 0.43 -13.48 -3.82
CA ARG A 240 0.63 -14.91 -4.05
C ARG A 240 -0.60 -15.76 -3.68
N PRO A 241 -1.28 -15.57 -2.52
CA PRO A 241 -2.45 -16.38 -2.15
C PRO A 241 -3.62 -16.28 -3.13
N VAL A 242 -3.69 -15.22 -3.93
CA VAL A 242 -4.71 -15.06 -4.97
C VAL A 242 -4.52 -16.10 -6.07
N LEU A 243 -3.28 -16.29 -6.52
CA LEU A 243 -2.96 -17.31 -7.52
C LEU A 243 -3.13 -18.71 -6.95
N GLN A 244 -2.65 -18.94 -5.70
CA GLN A 244 -2.81 -20.22 -5.00
C GLN A 244 -4.27 -20.66 -4.95
N THR A 245 -5.14 -19.79 -4.44
CA THR A 245 -6.57 -20.15 -4.24
C THR A 245 -7.35 -20.21 -5.56
N THR A 246 -7.00 -19.39 -6.56
CA THR A 246 -7.75 -19.36 -7.83
C THR A 246 -7.44 -20.56 -8.71
N PHE A 247 -6.19 -21.02 -8.69
CA PHE A 247 -5.70 -22.07 -9.59
C PHE A 247 -5.28 -23.35 -8.87
N ASP A 248 -5.51 -23.46 -7.56
CA ASP A 248 -5.15 -24.60 -6.73
C ASP A 248 -3.65 -24.95 -6.80
N LEU A 249 -2.81 -23.93 -6.50
CA LEU A 249 -1.37 -23.99 -6.60
C LEU A 249 -0.68 -24.05 -5.24
N GLN A 250 0.51 -24.65 -5.22
CA GLN A 250 1.43 -24.53 -4.09
C GLN A 250 2.22 -23.21 -4.15
N ALA A 251 2.82 -22.81 -3.04
CA ALA A 251 3.61 -21.56 -2.99
C ALA A 251 4.81 -21.58 -3.95
N GLU A 252 5.40 -22.74 -4.14
CA GLU A 252 6.59 -23.01 -4.98
C GLU A 252 6.30 -22.90 -6.49
N ASP A 253 5.02 -23.03 -6.89
CA ASP A 253 4.60 -22.88 -8.28
C ASP A 253 4.57 -21.42 -8.74
N ILE A 254 4.61 -20.48 -7.79
CA ILE A 254 4.40 -19.06 -8.02
C ILE A 254 5.71 -18.30 -7.84
N CYS A 255 6.06 -17.52 -8.86
CA CYS A 255 7.26 -16.69 -8.86
C CYS A 255 6.92 -15.22 -8.56
N GLU A 256 7.87 -14.50 -7.98
CA GLU A 256 7.79 -13.05 -7.80
C GLU A 256 8.65 -12.36 -8.87
N LEU A 257 8.11 -11.31 -9.52
CA LEU A 257 8.88 -10.45 -10.42
C LEU A 257 10.01 -9.76 -9.65
N GLN A 258 11.20 -9.77 -10.21
CA GLN A 258 12.34 -9.11 -9.60
C GLN A 258 12.33 -7.59 -9.85
N PRO A 259 13.08 -6.80 -9.07
CA PRO A 259 13.19 -5.36 -9.27
C PRO A 259 13.65 -5.00 -10.69
N GLY A 260 12.88 -4.15 -11.36
CA GLY A 260 13.14 -3.71 -12.74
C GLY A 260 12.84 -4.73 -13.83
N GLU A 261 12.27 -5.89 -13.48
CA GLU A 261 11.92 -6.97 -14.40
C GLU A 261 10.51 -6.82 -14.95
N SER A 262 10.29 -7.32 -16.15
CA SER A 262 8.98 -7.49 -16.76
C SER A 262 8.74 -8.91 -17.21
N LEU A 263 7.55 -9.43 -16.95
CA LEU A 263 6.99 -10.59 -17.64
C LEU A 263 6.27 -10.09 -18.89
N ILE A 264 6.72 -10.55 -20.06
CA ILE A 264 6.11 -10.24 -21.36
C ILE A 264 5.56 -11.52 -21.96
N VAL A 265 4.31 -11.49 -22.38
CA VAL A 265 3.66 -12.59 -23.12
C VAL A 265 3.26 -12.06 -24.48
N ARG A 266 3.89 -12.61 -25.53
CA ARG A 266 3.65 -12.20 -26.91
C ARG A 266 2.29 -12.68 -27.43
N ARG A 267 1.84 -12.12 -28.55
CA ARG A 267 0.61 -12.54 -29.25
C ARG A 267 0.54 -14.06 -29.43
N ASN A 268 1.62 -14.71 -29.81
CA ASN A 268 1.71 -16.16 -30.02
C ASN A 268 1.73 -17.00 -28.73
N GLY A 269 1.57 -16.38 -27.57
CA GLY A 269 1.56 -17.04 -26.25
C GLY A 269 2.94 -17.33 -25.66
N LYS A 270 4.04 -17.07 -26.35
CA LYS A 270 5.39 -17.22 -25.79
C LYS A 270 5.62 -16.16 -24.72
N SER A 271 6.03 -16.62 -23.54
CA SER A 271 6.33 -15.74 -22.41
C SER A 271 7.83 -15.76 -22.08
N HIS A 272 8.35 -14.60 -21.70
CA HIS A 272 9.73 -14.46 -21.21
C HIS A 272 9.80 -13.36 -20.14
N LEU A 273 10.85 -13.44 -19.35
CA LEU A 273 11.23 -12.39 -18.40
C LEU A 273 12.31 -11.53 -19.05
N GLU A 274 12.21 -10.22 -18.87
CA GLU A 274 13.15 -9.25 -19.40
C GLU A 274 13.53 -8.24 -18.34
N GLN A 275 14.83 -7.99 -18.14
CA GLN A 275 15.29 -6.89 -17.30
C GLN A 275 15.11 -5.58 -18.04
N ILE A 276 14.07 -4.84 -17.71
CA ILE A 276 13.73 -3.57 -18.37
C ILE A 276 14.62 -2.43 -17.85
N MET A 277 14.74 -2.31 -16.52
CA MET A 277 15.60 -1.32 -15.87
C MET A 277 16.61 -2.05 -14.96
N PRO A 278 17.84 -1.54 -14.83
CA PRO A 278 18.78 -2.12 -13.88
C PRO A 278 18.20 -2.14 -12.47
N ALA A 279 18.25 -3.31 -11.81
CA ALA A 279 17.82 -3.44 -10.43
C ALA A 279 18.62 -2.49 -9.52
N LYS A 280 17.93 -1.79 -8.64
CA LYS A 280 18.48 -0.93 -7.60
C LYS A 280 18.55 -1.68 -6.26
N LYS A 281 18.96 -0.98 -5.20
CA LYS A 281 18.89 -1.54 -3.85
C LYS A 281 17.45 -1.89 -3.51
N LEU A 282 17.18 -3.15 -3.18
CA LEU A 282 15.86 -3.61 -2.81
C LEU A 282 15.27 -2.74 -1.68
N SER A 283 14.08 -2.22 -1.91
CA SER A 283 13.33 -1.39 -0.98
C SER A 283 11.86 -1.82 -0.94
N ALA A 284 11.64 -3.14 -0.93
CA ALA A 284 10.30 -3.72 -0.83
C ALA A 284 9.58 -3.22 0.42
N CYS A 285 8.36 -2.75 0.24
CA CYS A 285 7.55 -2.09 1.26
C CYS A 285 7.28 -3.00 2.46
N SER A 286 7.76 -2.64 3.65
CA SER A 286 7.50 -3.39 4.88
C SER A 286 6.03 -3.26 5.34
N PHE A 287 5.34 -2.18 4.98
CA PHE A 287 3.93 -2.00 5.32
C PHE A 287 3.01 -2.98 4.58
N GLU A 288 3.45 -3.50 3.43
CA GLU A 288 2.79 -4.65 2.79
C GLU A 288 2.73 -5.86 3.72
N ARG A 289 3.77 -6.09 4.50
CA ARG A 289 3.87 -7.21 5.45
C ARG A 289 3.07 -6.96 6.71
N ILE A 290 3.11 -5.73 7.22
CA ILE A 290 2.41 -5.33 8.44
C ILE A 290 0.89 -5.31 8.22
N TYR A 291 0.42 -4.70 7.13
CA TYR A 291 -1.00 -4.35 6.96
C TYR A 291 -1.64 -4.82 5.65
N PHE A 292 -1.12 -4.39 4.47
CA PHE A 292 -1.88 -4.49 3.22
C PHE A 292 -2.08 -5.90 2.70
N SER A 293 -1.03 -6.72 2.71
CA SER A 293 -1.09 -8.07 2.14
C SER A 293 -1.88 -9.02 3.02
N ARG A 294 -2.47 -10.04 2.39
CA ARG A 294 -3.27 -11.05 3.09
C ARG A 294 -2.43 -11.85 4.08
N GLY A 295 -2.91 -11.95 5.30
CA GLY A 295 -2.28 -12.75 6.36
C GLY A 295 -2.32 -14.27 6.13
N SER A 296 -3.02 -14.74 5.08
CA SER A 296 -3.04 -16.15 4.66
C SER A 296 -1.84 -16.56 3.80
N ASP A 297 -0.97 -15.62 3.40
CA ASP A 297 0.33 -15.92 2.81
C ASP A 297 1.25 -16.54 3.87
N CYS A 298 1.95 -17.63 3.52
CA CYS A 298 2.78 -18.37 4.47
C CYS A 298 3.91 -17.51 5.08
N ASP A 299 4.57 -16.68 4.27
CA ASP A 299 5.67 -15.84 4.74
C ASP A 299 5.13 -14.68 5.59
N ILE A 300 4.05 -14.03 5.13
CA ILE A 300 3.41 -12.92 5.85
C ILE A 300 2.88 -13.39 7.21
N TYR A 301 2.27 -14.57 7.26
CA TYR A 301 1.80 -15.16 8.51
C TYR A 301 2.95 -15.29 9.53
N GLN A 302 4.09 -15.85 9.11
CA GLN A 302 5.25 -16.00 9.98
C GLN A 302 5.90 -14.66 10.34
N GLU A 303 5.95 -13.72 9.41
CA GLU A 303 6.49 -12.38 9.66
C GLU A 303 5.64 -11.61 10.66
N ARG A 304 4.32 -11.65 10.54
CA ARG A 304 3.40 -11.04 11.54
C ARG A 304 3.55 -11.69 12.91
N LYS A 305 3.72 -13.01 12.98
CA LYS A 305 4.03 -13.65 14.26
C LYS A 305 5.35 -13.14 14.84
N ARG A 306 6.41 -13.06 14.04
CA ARG A 306 7.69 -12.51 14.50
C ARG A 306 7.58 -11.05 14.93
N LEU A 307 6.78 -10.21 14.25
CA LEU A 307 6.52 -8.84 14.68
C LEU A 307 5.97 -8.78 16.10
N GLY A 308 4.99 -9.63 16.43
CA GLY A 308 4.45 -9.73 17.78
C GLY A 308 5.48 -10.22 18.80
N GLU A 309 6.27 -11.24 18.45
CA GLU A 309 7.31 -11.82 19.31
C GLU A 309 8.42 -10.81 19.65
N GLN A 310 8.85 -9.97 18.67
CA GLN A 310 9.87 -8.94 18.90
C GLN A 310 9.44 -7.86 19.91
N LEU A 311 8.15 -7.67 20.14
CA LEU A 311 7.61 -6.70 21.09
C LEU A 311 7.65 -7.18 22.56
N THR A 312 7.88 -8.46 22.79
CA THR A 312 7.82 -9.07 24.13
C THR A 312 8.63 -8.34 25.21
N PRO A 313 9.91 -7.97 25.00
CA PRO A 313 10.68 -7.29 26.05
C PRO A 313 10.09 -5.92 26.45
N ALA A 314 9.59 -5.16 25.47
CA ALA A 314 9.00 -3.86 25.72
C ALA A 314 7.64 -3.97 26.44
N ILE A 315 6.84 -4.99 26.08
CA ILE A 315 5.56 -5.28 26.72
C ILE A 315 5.77 -5.71 28.18
N LEU A 316 6.69 -6.62 28.45
CA LEU A 316 7.00 -7.07 29.80
C LEU A 316 7.47 -5.91 30.70
N LYS A 317 8.30 -5.01 30.15
CA LYS A 317 8.70 -3.77 30.83
C LYS A 317 7.49 -2.90 31.13
N ALA A 318 6.56 -2.71 30.18
CA ALA A 318 5.40 -1.86 30.34
C ALA A 318 4.39 -2.38 31.39
N ILE A 319 4.36 -3.66 31.66
CA ILE A 319 3.52 -4.28 32.70
C ILE A 319 4.31 -4.63 33.97
N ASP A 320 5.53 -4.11 34.15
CA ASP A 320 6.39 -4.41 35.30
C ASP A 320 6.60 -5.92 35.53
N ASN A 321 6.63 -6.72 34.47
CA ASN A 321 6.64 -8.20 34.46
C ASN A 321 5.46 -8.88 35.16
N ASP A 322 4.39 -8.16 35.44
CA ASP A 322 3.18 -8.68 36.12
C ASP A 322 2.25 -9.42 35.11
N VAL A 323 2.71 -10.55 34.58
CA VAL A 323 1.95 -11.36 33.63
C VAL A 323 0.69 -11.97 34.24
N ALA A 324 0.76 -12.32 35.55
CA ALA A 324 -0.35 -12.97 36.27
C ALA A 324 -1.61 -12.07 36.38
N ASN A 325 -1.41 -10.75 36.49
CA ASN A 325 -2.47 -9.75 36.54
C ASN A 325 -2.55 -8.96 35.22
N THR A 326 -2.34 -9.64 34.08
CA THR A 326 -2.41 -9.02 32.76
C THR A 326 -3.29 -9.84 31.82
N VAL A 327 -4.20 -9.16 31.12
CA VAL A 327 -5.00 -9.71 30.04
C VAL A 327 -4.42 -9.23 28.72
N PHE A 328 -4.20 -10.17 27.80
CA PHE A 328 -3.69 -9.89 26.45
C PHE A 328 -4.81 -9.99 25.42
N SER A 329 -4.90 -9.00 24.53
CA SER A 329 -5.93 -8.92 23.50
C SER A 329 -5.40 -8.23 22.23
N TYR A 330 -6.27 -8.06 21.23
CA TYR A 330 -5.93 -7.42 19.96
C TYR A 330 -7.11 -6.62 19.39
N ILE A 331 -6.78 -5.69 18.49
CA ILE A 331 -7.79 -4.99 17.69
C ILE A 331 -8.06 -5.81 16.42
N PRO A 332 -9.31 -6.26 16.19
CA PRO A 332 -9.65 -6.99 14.97
C PRO A 332 -9.52 -6.10 13.72
N ASN A 333 -9.08 -6.63 12.55
CA ASN A 333 -8.75 -8.03 12.28
C ASN A 333 -7.25 -8.24 12.01
N THR A 334 -6.53 -7.25 11.47
CA THR A 334 -5.16 -7.40 10.92
C THR A 334 -4.13 -7.76 11.98
N ALA A 335 -4.30 -7.25 13.21
CA ALA A 335 -3.39 -7.49 14.32
C ALA A 335 -3.44 -8.91 14.89
N GLU A 336 -4.43 -9.75 14.53
CA GLU A 336 -4.64 -11.07 15.13
C GLU A 336 -3.40 -11.97 15.04
N VAL A 337 -2.72 -12.02 13.90
CA VAL A 337 -1.53 -12.87 13.73
C VAL A 337 -0.35 -12.38 14.55
N ALA A 338 -0.16 -11.06 14.64
CA ALA A 338 0.87 -10.47 15.50
C ALA A 338 0.57 -10.74 16.99
N PHE A 339 -0.71 -10.75 17.36
CA PHE A 339 -1.15 -11.12 18.70
C PHE A 339 -0.75 -12.56 19.07
N TYR A 340 -0.90 -13.54 18.18
CA TYR A 340 -0.41 -14.89 18.45
C TYR A 340 1.10 -14.92 18.69
N GLY A 341 1.86 -14.16 17.89
CA GLY A 341 3.31 -14.03 18.11
C GLY A 341 3.68 -13.38 19.44
N MET A 342 2.95 -12.32 19.83
CA MET A 342 3.11 -11.63 21.10
C MET A 342 2.87 -12.60 22.28
N THR A 343 1.78 -13.35 22.27
CA THR A 343 1.45 -14.29 23.35
C THR A 343 2.41 -15.47 23.41
N ASP A 344 2.88 -15.97 22.25
CA ASP A 344 3.93 -16.99 22.19
C ASP A 344 5.24 -16.48 22.79
N GLY A 345 5.62 -15.23 22.49
CA GLY A 345 6.81 -14.58 23.04
C GLY A 345 6.73 -14.40 24.56
N VAL A 346 5.59 -13.94 25.08
CA VAL A 346 5.37 -13.82 26.54
C VAL A 346 5.48 -15.19 27.21
N ARG A 347 4.84 -16.25 26.68
CA ARG A 347 4.94 -17.62 27.23
C ARG A 347 6.39 -18.12 27.28
N LYS A 348 7.16 -17.92 26.22
CA LYS A 348 8.57 -18.31 26.16
C LYS A 348 9.46 -17.57 27.16
N SER A 349 9.05 -16.36 27.58
CA SER A 349 9.80 -15.55 28.54
C SER A 349 9.56 -15.93 29.99
N LEU A 350 8.54 -16.75 30.27
CA LEU A 350 8.23 -17.20 31.62
C LEU A 350 9.23 -18.29 32.06
N PRO A 351 9.66 -18.30 33.35
CA PRO A 351 10.58 -19.30 33.86
C PRO A 351 10.02 -20.72 33.70
N THR A 352 10.76 -21.59 33.01
CA THR A 352 10.47 -23.02 32.94
C THR A 352 10.97 -23.70 34.21
N GLY A 353 10.07 -24.18 35.07
CA GLY A 353 10.46 -25.02 36.23
C GLY A 353 9.84 -24.72 37.59
N GLY A 354 8.85 -23.85 37.67
CA GLY A 354 8.07 -23.62 38.90
C GLY A 354 6.66 -24.25 38.81
N ARG A 355 6.09 -24.63 39.95
CA ARG A 355 4.76 -25.24 40.09
C ARG A 355 3.54 -24.43 39.63
N MET A 356 3.74 -23.32 38.96
CA MET A 356 2.75 -22.51 38.25
C MET A 356 3.35 -22.09 36.90
N GLU A 357 2.97 -22.73 35.81
CA GLU A 357 2.88 -22.08 34.53
C GLU A 357 1.95 -20.88 34.78
N ALA A 358 2.51 -19.66 34.85
CA ALA A 358 1.68 -18.48 34.94
C ALA A 358 0.85 -18.45 33.65
N ASP A 359 -0.43 -18.72 33.79
CA ASP A 359 -1.32 -18.86 32.67
C ASP A 359 -1.44 -17.49 32.00
N VAL A 360 -0.93 -17.35 30.76
CA VAL A 360 -1.04 -16.11 29.99
C VAL A 360 -2.51 -15.95 29.64
N ARG A 361 -3.17 -15.01 30.31
CA ARG A 361 -4.61 -14.76 30.15
C ARG A 361 -4.87 -14.07 28.80
N ILE A 362 -5.52 -14.80 27.92
CA ILE A 362 -5.83 -14.39 26.56
C ILE A 362 -7.34 -14.23 26.44
N GLU A 363 -7.78 -13.01 26.11
CA GLU A 363 -9.20 -12.70 25.95
C GLU A 363 -9.46 -11.90 24.68
N LYS A 364 -10.56 -12.19 24.00
CA LYS A 364 -11.05 -11.35 22.93
C LYS A 364 -11.87 -10.19 23.51
N VAL A 365 -11.18 -9.13 23.86
CA VAL A 365 -11.79 -7.96 24.52
C VAL A 365 -12.54 -7.09 23.52
N VAL A 366 -11.99 -6.87 22.34
CA VAL A 366 -12.56 -5.98 21.32
C VAL A 366 -13.20 -6.78 20.19
N TRP A 367 -14.40 -6.35 19.80
CA TRP A 367 -15.17 -6.88 18.67
C TRP A 367 -15.40 -5.78 17.66
N LYS A 368 -15.23 -6.08 16.38
CA LYS A 368 -15.57 -5.18 15.29
C LYS A 368 -16.93 -5.57 14.71
N ASP A 369 -17.91 -4.72 14.85
CA ASP A 369 -19.22 -4.94 14.21
C ASP A 369 -19.16 -4.55 12.73
N ILE A 370 -19.12 -5.57 11.87
CA ILE A 370 -19.05 -5.41 10.41
C ILE A 370 -20.35 -4.81 9.84
N LYS A 371 -21.47 -4.91 10.55
CA LYS A 371 -22.78 -4.43 10.09
C LYS A 371 -22.95 -2.91 10.26
N LEU A 372 -22.29 -2.31 11.24
CA LEU A 372 -22.25 -0.85 11.42
C LEU A 372 -21.21 -0.21 10.47
N ARG A 373 -21.51 -0.21 9.17
CA ARG A 373 -20.73 0.53 8.19
C ARG A 373 -21.30 1.94 8.08
N THR A 374 -20.48 2.95 8.25
CA THR A 374 -20.73 4.40 8.30
C THR A 374 -21.28 4.99 6.98
N PHE A 375 -22.38 4.41 6.42
CA PHE A 375 -22.83 4.70 5.05
C PHE A 375 -23.94 5.72 4.92
N ILE A 376 -24.61 6.11 5.99
CA ILE A 376 -25.88 6.84 5.91
C ILE A 376 -25.83 8.19 6.63
N ALA A 377 -24.66 8.69 7.06
CA ALA A 377 -24.61 9.86 7.91
C ALA A 377 -23.74 10.99 7.37
N ASP A 378 -24.21 12.22 7.55
CA ASP A 378 -23.45 13.46 7.36
C ASP A 378 -22.23 13.53 8.29
N ASN A 379 -21.28 14.43 7.99
CA ASN A 379 -19.98 14.49 8.69
C ASN A 379 -20.04 14.63 10.23
N SER A 380 -21.13 15.15 10.81
CA SER A 380 -21.34 15.24 12.25
C SER A 380 -21.78 13.92 12.88
N GLU A 381 -22.56 13.11 12.18
CA GLU A 381 -23.02 11.79 12.63
C GLU A 381 -21.95 10.69 12.41
N ARG A 382 -20.95 10.92 11.52
CA ARG A 382 -19.82 9.99 11.34
C ARG A 382 -19.00 9.79 12.60
N ASN A 383 -18.83 10.82 13.42
CA ASN A 383 -18.06 10.71 14.67
C ASN A 383 -18.80 9.90 15.73
N ASP A 384 -20.12 10.00 15.82
CA ASP A 384 -20.93 9.20 16.74
C ASP A 384 -21.02 7.73 16.27
N LEU A 385 -21.16 7.48 14.97
CA LEU A 385 -21.14 6.13 14.42
C LEU A 385 -19.76 5.48 14.52
N ALA A 386 -18.68 6.23 14.37
CA ALA A 386 -17.33 5.73 14.57
C ALA A 386 -17.08 5.23 16.01
N ALA A 387 -17.75 5.83 17.00
CA ALA A 387 -17.68 5.39 18.38
C ALA A 387 -18.35 4.03 18.63
N HIS A 388 -19.24 3.60 17.73
CA HIS A 388 -20.02 2.35 17.85
C HIS A 388 -19.56 1.23 16.89
N VAL A 389 -18.47 1.43 16.14
CA VAL A 389 -17.89 0.40 15.24
C VAL A 389 -17.32 -0.77 16.02
N TYR A 390 -16.91 -0.52 17.27
CA TYR A 390 -16.32 -1.54 18.14
C TYR A 390 -17.18 -1.76 19.37
N ASP A 391 -17.25 -3.02 19.80
CA ASP A 391 -17.88 -3.46 21.03
C ASP A 391 -16.85 -4.15 21.93
N ILE A 392 -17.19 -4.39 23.21
CA ILE A 392 -16.28 -5.00 24.19
C ILE A 392 -16.91 -6.17 24.93
N SER A 393 -16.07 -7.14 25.31
CA SER A 393 -16.46 -8.24 26.19
C SER A 393 -16.37 -7.79 27.66
N TYR A 394 -17.52 -7.51 28.27
CA TYR A 394 -17.59 -7.23 29.69
C TYR A 394 -17.23 -8.48 30.52
N GLY A 395 -16.55 -8.31 31.65
CA GLY A 395 -16.12 -9.38 32.53
C GLY A 395 -14.86 -10.12 32.05
N SER A 396 -14.20 -9.64 30.99
CA SER A 396 -12.96 -10.21 30.46
C SER A 396 -11.72 -9.91 31.32
N LEU A 397 -11.81 -8.93 32.24
CA LEU A 397 -10.74 -8.57 33.17
C LEU A 397 -11.30 -8.21 34.55
N ARG A 398 -10.45 -8.26 35.58
CA ARG A 398 -10.79 -7.82 36.94
C ARG A 398 -10.57 -6.30 37.03
N PRO A 399 -11.65 -5.53 37.28
CA PRO A 399 -11.56 -4.07 37.37
C PRO A 399 -10.53 -3.61 38.40
N TYR A 400 -9.74 -2.61 38.07
CA TYR A 400 -8.70 -1.97 38.88
C TYR A 400 -7.50 -2.84 39.28
N GLU A 401 -7.54 -4.15 38.97
CA GLU A 401 -6.48 -5.12 39.28
C GLU A 401 -5.65 -5.50 38.06
N ASP A 402 -6.32 -5.78 36.96
CA ASP A 402 -5.67 -6.29 35.76
C ASP A 402 -5.13 -5.19 34.85
N ASN A 403 -3.91 -5.36 34.35
CA ASN A 403 -3.43 -4.65 33.18
C ASN A 403 -4.11 -5.20 31.93
N LEU A 404 -4.36 -4.32 30.95
CA LEU A 404 -4.85 -4.72 29.63
C LEU A 404 -3.79 -4.37 28.58
N VAL A 405 -3.18 -5.40 28.00
CA VAL A 405 -2.28 -5.29 26.84
C VAL A 405 -3.07 -5.57 25.59
N ILE A 406 -3.13 -4.61 24.67
CA ILE A 406 -3.88 -4.73 23.43
C ILE A 406 -3.02 -4.32 22.24
N ILE A 407 -2.88 -5.21 21.26
CA ILE A 407 -2.06 -4.98 20.06
C ILE A 407 -2.91 -4.57 18.86
N ASP A 408 -2.43 -3.56 18.13
CA ASP A 408 -2.91 -3.17 16.81
C ASP A 408 -1.79 -3.32 15.77
N ASP A 409 -2.14 -3.31 14.49
CA ASP A 409 -1.16 -3.39 13.40
C ASP A 409 -0.32 -2.11 13.30
N SER A 410 -0.96 -0.94 13.39
CA SER A 410 -0.29 0.35 13.27
C SER A 410 -1.09 1.50 13.88
N ILE A 411 -0.39 2.51 14.38
CA ILE A 411 -0.99 3.76 14.87
C ILE A 411 -0.54 4.90 13.96
N VAL A 412 -1.44 5.35 13.08
CA VAL A 412 -1.17 6.43 12.10
C VAL A 412 -1.67 7.77 12.63
N ARG A 413 -2.97 7.99 12.56
CA ARG A 413 -3.63 9.25 12.96
C ARG A 413 -4.01 9.28 14.44
N GLY A 414 -4.24 8.11 15.03
CA GLY A 414 -4.70 7.94 16.40
C GLY A 414 -6.17 8.31 16.63
N THR A 415 -6.92 8.73 15.59
CA THR A 415 -8.32 9.17 15.73
C THR A 415 -9.21 8.06 16.25
N THR A 416 -9.12 6.84 15.68
CA THR A 416 -9.88 5.66 16.13
C THR A 416 -9.58 5.31 17.59
N LEU A 417 -8.30 5.41 17.99
CA LEU A 417 -7.90 5.17 19.39
C LEU A 417 -8.57 6.17 20.33
N LYS A 418 -8.49 7.47 20.02
CA LYS A 418 -9.04 8.55 20.83
C LYS A 418 -10.56 8.52 20.91
N GLU A 419 -11.21 8.43 19.75
CA GLU A 419 -12.67 8.64 19.67
C GLU A 419 -13.47 7.36 20.00
N SER A 420 -12.87 6.19 19.84
CA SER A 420 -13.56 4.91 20.04
C SER A 420 -12.84 4.02 21.07
N ILE A 421 -11.67 3.47 20.71
CA ILE A 421 -11.03 2.35 21.42
C ILE A 421 -10.75 2.70 22.90
N PHE A 422 -10.09 3.79 23.19
CA PHE A 422 -9.77 4.16 24.59
C PHE A 422 -11.02 4.39 25.43
N LYS A 423 -12.07 5.00 24.85
CA LYS A 423 -13.33 5.25 25.57
C LYS A 423 -14.05 3.95 25.93
N ILE A 424 -14.06 2.95 25.04
CA ILE A 424 -14.72 1.67 25.34
C ILE A 424 -13.90 0.82 26.29
N LEU A 425 -12.56 0.81 26.18
CA LEU A 425 -11.68 0.05 27.05
C LEU A 425 -11.70 0.58 28.51
N ASP A 426 -11.81 1.91 28.69
CA ASP A 426 -11.90 2.52 30.03
C ASP A 426 -13.14 2.07 30.83
N ARG A 427 -14.22 1.65 30.12
CA ARG A 427 -15.43 1.10 30.77
C ARG A 427 -15.19 -0.23 31.49
N LEU A 428 -14.10 -0.93 31.17
CA LEU A 428 -13.70 -2.16 31.86
C LEU A 428 -12.90 -1.89 33.14
N HIS A 429 -12.56 -0.62 33.40
CA HIS A 429 -11.75 -0.16 34.53
C HIS A 429 -10.43 -0.92 34.70
N PRO A 430 -9.60 -1.06 33.65
CA PRO A 430 -8.30 -1.70 33.80
C PRO A 430 -7.39 -0.88 34.72
N LYS A 431 -6.48 -1.58 35.43
CA LYS A 431 -5.42 -0.93 36.21
C LYS A 431 -4.54 -0.04 35.30
N LYS A 432 -4.24 -0.51 34.08
CA LYS A 432 -3.46 0.18 33.07
C LYS A 432 -3.80 -0.39 31.69
N ILE A 433 -3.80 0.45 30.67
CA ILE A 433 -3.89 0.04 29.26
C ILE A 433 -2.52 0.20 28.62
N VAL A 434 -1.97 -0.91 28.11
CA VAL A 434 -0.76 -0.92 27.27
C VAL A 434 -1.21 -1.15 25.83
N MET A 435 -1.21 -0.06 25.05
CA MET A 435 -1.54 -0.10 23.63
C MET A 435 -0.27 -0.37 22.84
N VAL A 436 -0.25 -1.48 22.11
CA VAL A 436 0.90 -1.99 21.39
C VAL A 436 0.68 -1.84 19.89
N SER A 437 1.68 -1.32 19.17
CA SER A 437 1.69 -1.27 17.71
C SER A 437 2.71 -2.27 17.15
N SER A 438 2.29 -3.17 16.25
CA SER A 438 3.21 -4.09 15.58
C SER A 438 4.11 -3.39 14.55
N SER A 439 3.81 -2.13 14.21
CA SER A 439 4.66 -1.24 13.42
C SER A 439 5.43 -0.26 14.29
N PRO A 440 6.61 0.25 13.82
CA PRO A 440 7.24 1.44 14.40
C PRO A 440 6.35 2.69 14.28
N GLN A 441 6.75 3.79 14.93
CA GLN A 441 6.09 5.09 14.76
C GLN A 441 6.13 5.52 13.31
N ILE A 442 4.96 5.82 12.71
CA ILE A 442 4.87 6.39 11.37
C ILE A 442 5.15 7.89 11.48
N ARG A 443 6.29 8.31 10.92
CA ARG A 443 6.83 9.67 11.03
C ARG A 443 6.81 10.45 9.72
N TYR A 444 6.86 9.73 8.58
CA TYR A 444 7.04 10.33 7.26
C TYR A 444 5.98 9.83 6.27
N PRO A 445 5.56 10.68 5.31
CA PRO A 445 4.57 10.30 4.30
C PRO A 445 5.02 9.16 3.40
N ASP A 446 4.04 8.45 2.83
CA ASP A 446 4.27 7.58 1.69
C ASP A 446 3.95 8.33 0.38
N TYR A 447 4.79 8.12 -0.63
CA TYR A 447 4.61 8.66 -1.98
C TYR A 447 4.60 7.58 -3.04
N TYR A 448 4.43 6.32 -2.64
CA TYR A 448 4.48 5.15 -3.53
C TYR A 448 3.17 4.34 -3.56
N GLY A 449 2.05 4.97 -3.13
CA GLY A 449 0.71 4.44 -3.30
C GLY A 449 0.03 3.89 -2.04
N ILE A 450 0.41 4.42 -0.85
CA ILE A 450 -0.33 4.23 0.40
C ILE A 450 -1.00 5.57 0.78
N ASP A 451 -2.20 5.53 1.36
CA ASP A 451 -2.91 6.72 1.85
C ASP A 451 -2.30 7.27 3.15
N MET A 452 -1.07 7.73 3.05
CA MET A 452 -0.32 8.36 4.14
C MET A 452 0.52 9.53 3.59
N ALA A 453 -0.12 10.48 2.88
CA ALA A 453 0.58 11.52 2.15
C ALA A 453 0.81 12.82 2.93
N ARG A 454 0.17 13.02 4.09
CA ARG A 454 0.16 14.28 4.82
C ARG A 454 0.82 14.17 6.18
N LEU A 455 1.86 14.98 6.41
CA LEU A 455 2.60 15.03 7.68
C LEU A 455 1.70 15.34 8.88
N GLU A 456 0.82 16.32 8.73
CA GLU A 456 -0.07 16.79 9.80
C GLU A 456 -1.10 15.74 10.28
N GLU A 457 -1.28 14.67 9.54
CA GLU A 457 -2.18 13.57 9.93
C GLU A 457 -1.51 12.59 10.89
N PHE A 458 -0.18 12.50 10.93
CA PHE A 458 0.52 11.55 11.77
C PHE A 458 0.58 11.99 13.24
N CYS A 459 0.16 11.10 14.14
CA CYS A 459 0.22 11.39 15.56
C CYS A 459 1.66 11.64 16.05
N ALA A 460 2.65 10.91 15.51
CA ALA A 460 4.06 11.12 15.86
C ALA A 460 4.58 12.49 15.38
N PHE A 461 4.22 12.94 14.18
CA PHE A 461 4.57 14.28 13.71
C PHE A 461 3.95 15.38 14.55
N ARG A 462 2.64 15.28 14.83
CA ARG A 462 1.93 16.25 15.67
C ARG A 462 2.51 16.33 17.08
N ALA A 463 2.82 15.17 17.66
CA ALA A 463 3.44 15.09 18.98
C ALA A 463 4.83 15.77 19.00
N THR A 464 5.65 15.51 17.99
CA THR A 464 6.97 16.14 17.87
C THR A 464 6.86 17.64 17.70
N MET A 465 5.93 18.12 16.86
CA MET A 465 5.71 19.56 16.70
C MET A 465 5.20 20.23 17.97
N ALA A 466 4.35 19.53 18.76
CA ALA A 466 3.90 20.02 20.06
C ALA A 466 5.05 20.11 21.09
N LEU A 467 5.92 19.09 21.15
CA LEU A 467 7.11 19.10 22.00
C LEU A 467 8.05 20.26 21.66
N ILE A 468 8.23 20.53 20.36
CA ILE A 468 9.02 21.69 19.90
C ILE A 468 8.37 22.99 20.38
N GLU A 469 7.06 23.15 20.23
CA GLU A 469 6.32 24.36 20.64
C GLU A 469 6.37 24.57 22.16
N GLU A 470 6.23 23.53 22.96
CA GLU A 470 6.33 23.58 24.42
C GLU A 470 7.74 23.98 24.90
N SER A 471 8.78 23.56 24.21
CA SER A 471 10.16 23.95 24.51
C SER A 471 10.44 25.44 24.26
N LEU A 472 9.51 26.17 23.60
CA LEU A 472 9.55 27.62 23.38
C LEU A 472 8.98 28.45 24.54
N THR A 473 8.11 27.85 25.36
CA THR A 473 7.55 28.53 26.50
C THR A 473 8.59 28.57 27.62
N PRO A 474 8.98 29.77 28.13
CA PRO A 474 9.87 29.86 29.28
C PRO A 474 9.23 29.13 30.45
N CYS A 475 9.92 28.16 31.02
CA CYS A 475 9.51 27.55 32.29
C CYS A 475 9.40 28.68 33.33
N PRO A 476 8.28 28.85 34.05
CA PRO A 476 8.24 29.80 35.18
C PRO A 476 9.26 29.28 36.21
N SER A 477 10.33 30.03 36.42
CA SER A 477 11.34 29.74 37.43
C SER A 477 10.71 29.60 38.82
N PRO A 478 10.87 28.48 39.52
CA PRO A 478 10.85 28.55 40.99
C PRO A 478 12.16 29.24 41.40
N SER A 479 12.01 30.31 42.14
CA SER A 479 13.04 31.10 42.77
C SER A 479 14.37 30.39 43.07
N GLY A 480 15.47 30.93 42.56
CA GLY A 480 16.75 31.04 43.25
C GLY A 480 17.68 29.84 43.20
N GLU A 481 18.85 30.16 42.72
CA GLU A 481 20.15 29.48 42.86
C GLU A 481 20.54 28.52 41.71
N GLY A 482 21.73 28.84 41.20
CA GLY A 482 22.31 28.30 40.00
C GLY A 482 22.48 26.79 39.97
N SER A 483 22.03 26.21 38.94
CA SER A 483 22.63 25.02 38.35
C SER A 483 22.62 25.16 36.85
N ASP A 484 23.77 24.99 36.30
CA ASP A 484 24.10 24.95 34.89
C ASP A 484 23.35 23.81 34.20
N TYR A 485 22.06 24.02 33.90
CA TYR A 485 21.33 23.20 32.95
C TYR A 485 21.28 23.93 31.61
N THR A 486 22.23 23.61 30.78
CA THR A 486 22.18 23.88 29.34
C THR A 486 20.95 23.20 28.69
N CYS A 487 19.75 23.58 29.10
CA CYS A 487 18.49 23.27 28.44
C CYS A 487 18.10 24.43 27.51
N GLY A 488 19.07 24.95 26.78
CA GLY A 488 18.90 25.95 25.75
C GLY A 488 19.13 25.34 24.39
N ARG A 489 18.45 24.24 24.04
CA ARG A 489 18.41 23.82 22.64
C ARG A 489 17.65 24.90 21.87
N ARG A 490 18.29 25.48 20.87
CA ARG A 490 17.72 26.47 19.92
C ARG A 490 16.66 25.81 19.02
N ILE A 491 15.60 25.25 19.62
CA ILE A 491 14.56 24.48 18.91
C ILE A 491 13.73 25.36 17.95
N PRO A 492 13.45 26.67 18.25
CA PRO A 492 12.82 27.56 17.27
C PRO A 492 13.64 27.74 16.01
N GLU A 493 14.95 27.87 16.19
CA GLU A 493 15.89 28.01 15.06
C GLU A 493 15.90 26.72 14.23
N LEU A 494 15.75 25.54 14.84
CA LEU A 494 15.69 24.25 14.15
C LEU A 494 14.59 24.20 13.08
N ILE A 495 13.36 24.65 13.39
CA ILE A 495 12.26 24.65 12.41
C ILE A 495 12.60 25.54 11.21
N GLN A 496 13.18 26.73 11.46
CA GLN A 496 13.58 27.64 10.38
C GLN A 496 14.75 27.07 9.56
N GLU A 497 15.73 26.45 10.22
CA GLU A 497 16.83 25.78 9.54
C GLU A 497 16.35 24.61 8.65
N VAL A 498 15.47 23.74 9.18
CA VAL A 498 14.90 22.63 8.43
C VAL A 498 14.04 23.15 7.26
N TYR A 499 13.21 24.16 7.48
CA TYR A 499 12.40 24.79 6.43
C TYR A 499 13.28 25.36 5.31
N LYS A 500 14.35 26.08 5.65
CA LYS A 500 15.31 26.62 4.70
C LYS A 500 16.00 25.51 3.92
N ALA A 501 16.52 24.49 4.62
CA ALA A 501 17.18 23.35 3.99
C ALA A 501 16.23 22.59 3.05
N CYS A 502 14.97 22.38 3.43
CA CYS A 502 13.97 21.76 2.57
C CYS A 502 13.71 22.55 1.28
N LYS A 503 13.78 23.89 1.32
CA LYS A 503 13.62 24.76 0.15
C LYS A 503 14.86 24.82 -0.74
N GLU A 504 16.02 24.96 -0.14
CA GLU A 504 17.28 25.20 -0.86
C GLU A 504 17.89 23.89 -1.41
N HIS A 505 17.72 22.78 -0.68
CA HIS A 505 18.34 21.49 -0.99
C HIS A 505 17.35 20.32 -1.00
N PRO A 506 16.23 20.39 -1.76
CA PRO A 506 15.12 19.44 -1.64
C PRO A 506 15.46 18.02 -2.07
N LEU A 507 16.53 17.81 -2.85
CA LEU A 507 16.94 16.51 -3.41
C LEU A 507 18.11 15.84 -2.67
N GLU A 508 18.83 16.56 -1.80
CA GLU A 508 20.05 16.06 -1.19
C GLU A 508 19.78 14.99 -0.12
N THR A 509 18.87 15.30 0.79
CA THR A 509 18.46 14.39 1.87
C THR A 509 17.07 14.79 2.39
N ASN A 510 16.44 13.89 3.14
CA ASN A 510 15.22 14.22 3.87
C ASN A 510 15.55 15.04 5.12
N HIS A 511 15.51 16.36 5.00
CA HIS A 511 15.82 17.30 6.09
C HIS A 511 14.77 17.24 7.22
N VAL A 512 13.55 16.76 6.95
CA VAL A 512 12.48 16.64 7.97
C VAL A 512 12.89 15.69 9.10
N ARG A 513 13.82 14.78 8.87
CA ARG A 513 14.34 13.87 9.91
C ARG A 513 14.89 14.63 11.14
N ARG A 514 15.48 15.78 10.91
CA ARG A 514 16.10 16.62 11.97
C ARG A 514 15.14 17.07 13.04
N ILE A 515 13.81 17.18 12.74
CA ILE A 515 12.83 17.61 13.76
C ILE A 515 12.64 16.56 14.87
N TYR A 516 12.94 15.29 14.60
CA TYR A 516 12.80 14.19 15.57
C TYR A 516 14.06 13.97 16.42
N GLU A 517 15.24 14.44 15.95
CA GLU A 517 16.53 14.20 16.61
C GLU A 517 16.63 14.72 18.07
N PRO A 518 15.97 15.84 18.45
CA PRO A 518 16.04 16.31 19.83
C PRO A 518 15.32 15.43 20.84
N PHE A 519 14.43 14.53 20.41
CA PHE A 519 13.52 13.78 21.27
C PHE A 519 13.76 12.27 21.19
N THR A 520 13.63 11.61 22.34
CA THR A 520 13.59 10.15 22.41
C THR A 520 12.25 9.60 21.90
N VAL A 521 12.22 8.32 21.57
CA VAL A 521 10.98 7.62 21.18
C VAL A 521 9.96 7.69 22.34
N GLU A 522 10.41 7.55 23.57
CA GLU A 522 9.61 7.58 24.79
C GLU A 522 8.95 8.94 25.02
N GLU A 523 9.68 10.04 24.83
CA GLU A 523 9.13 11.40 24.93
C GLU A 523 8.03 11.63 23.88
N ILE A 524 8.26 11.18 22.65
CA ILE A 524 7.23 11.26 21.58
C ILE A 524 6.03 10.37 21.94
N ASN A 525 6.22 9.15 22.47
CA ASN A 525 5.14 8.27 22.91
C ASN A 525 4.30 8.90 24.02
N GLN A 526 4.94 9.50 25.02
CA GLN A 526 4.24 10.19 26.11
C GLN A 526 3.39 11.35 25.57
N LYS A 527 3.94 12.12 24.64
CA LYS A 527 3.20 13.22 24.02
C LYS A 527 2.04 12.73 23.15
N ILE A 528 2.20 11.61 22.43
CA ILE A 528 1.09 10.98 21.71
C ILE A 528 -0.02 10.56 22.69
N VAL A 529 0.33 9.93 23.82
CA VAL A 529 -0.65 9.55 24.85
C VAL A 529 -1.41 10.78 25.36
N GLU A 530 -0.70 11.85 25.70
CA GLU A 530 -1.31 13.10 26.16
C GLU A 530 -2.34 13.65 25.16
N MET A 531 -1.98 13.66 23.87
CA MET A 531 -2.85 14.17 22.80
C MET A 531 -4.04 13.25 22.49
N LEU A 532 -3.86 11.95 22.65
CA LEU A 532 -4.88 10.94 22.30
C LEU A 532 -5.76 10.54 23.49
N ARG A 533 -5.38 10.84 24.72
CA ARG A 533 -6.16 10.49 25.91
C ARG A 533 -7.50 11.23 25.91
N PRO A 534 -8.63 10.51 25.96
CA PRO A 534 -9.96 11.13 26.08
C PRO A 534 -10.12 11.87 27.39
N LYS A 535 -10.89 12.98 27.38
CA LYS A 535 -11.23 13.70 28.62
C LYS A 535 -12.04 12.79 29.55
N GLY A 536 -11.69 12.78 30.84
CA GLY A 536 -12.38 11.99 31.88
C GLY A 536 -11.98 10.53 31.97
N MET A 537 -11.09 10.06 31.11
CA MET A 537 -10.56 8.69 31.16
C MET A 537 -9.79 8.45 32.47
N GLN A 538 -10.10 7.31 33.14
CA GLN A 538 -9.51 6.95 34.43
C GLN A 538 -8.20 6.17 34.27
N ALA A 539 -8.20 5.12 33.44
CA ALA A 539 -7.07 4.23 33.28
C ALA A 539 -5.83 4.96 32.72
N PRO A 540 -4.63 4.74 33.29
CA PRO A 540 -3.38 5.14 32.67
C PRO A 540 -3.17 4.43 31.33
N ILE A 541 -2.57 5.14 30.36
CA ILE A 541 -2.23 4.59 29.05
C ILE A 541 -0.71 4.62 28.88
N GLU A 542 -0.17 3.53 28.33
CA GLU A 542 1.19 3.46 27.82
C GLU A 542 1.18 2.98 26.38
N LEU A 543 2.03 3.58 25.53
CA LEU A 543 2.20 3.15 24.13
C LEU A 543 3.51 2.40 23.97
N VAL A 544 3.43 1.25 23.31
CA VAL A 544 4.59 0.43 22.91
C VAL A 544 4.57 0.28 21.39
N PHE A 545 5.58 0.83 20.72
CA PHE A 545 5.78 0.65 19.29
C PHE A 545 6.87 -0.37 19.00
N GLN A 546 6.78 -1.03 17.85
CA GLN A 546 7.86 -1.85 17.33
C GLN A 546 9.13 -1.00 17.14
N SER A 547 10.29 -1.61 17.35
CA SER A 547 11.57 -1.00 16.96
C SER A 547 11.88 -1.24 15.48
N ILE A 548 12.73 -0.38 14.90
CA ILE A 548 13.21 -0.58 13.51
C ILE A 548 13.99 -1.90 13.39
N GLU A 549 14.81 -2.21 14.39
CA GLU A 549 15.57 -3.46 14.45
C GLU A 549 14.65 -4.68 14.55
N GLY A 550 13.57 -4.59 15.35
CA GLY A 550 12.56 -5.63 15.48
C GLY A 550 11.79 -5.86 14.18
N LEU A 551 11.45 -4.77 13.48
CA LEU A 551 10.83 -4.83 12.16
C LEU A 551 11.73 -5.58 11.15
N HIS A 552 13.01 -5.19 11.05
CA HIS A 552 13.93 -5.81 10.10
C HIS A 552 14.23 -7.28 10.43
N LYS A 553 14.27 -7.65 11.73
CA LYS A 553 14.38 -9.04 12.14
C LYS A 553 13.12 -9.86 11.80
N ALA A 554 11.95 -9.27 11.91
CA ALA A 554 10.69 -9.94 11.60
C ALA A 554 10.46 -10.07 10.09
N CYS A 555 10.81 -9.03 9.31
CA CYS A 555 10.56 -8.91 7.86
C CYS A 555 11.88 -8.68 7.08
N PRO A 556 12.84 -9.62 7.07
CA PRO A 556 14.20 -9.38 6.57
C PRO A 556 14.27 -9.11 5.06
N TYR A 557 13.28 -9.55 4.30
CA TYR A 557 13.21 -9.38 2.83
C TYR A 557 12.42 -8.15 2.38
N HIS A 558 11.92 -7.35 3.34
CA HIS A 558 11.13 -6.14 3.08
C HIS A 558 11.75 -4.93 3.80
N PRO A 559 12.93 -4.46 3.34
CA PRO A 559 13.68 -3.40 4.03
C PRO A 559 13.13 -1.99 3.78
N GLY A 560 12.12 -1.83 2.94
CA GLY A 560 11.50 -0.52 2.65
C GLY A 560 10.72 0.00 3.85
N ASP A 561 11.30 0.99 4.53
CA ASP A 561 10.88 1.51 5.83
C ASP A 561 10.82 3.04 5.90
N TRP A 562 10.78 3.72 4.75
CA TRP A 562 10.87 5.19 4.63
C TRP A 562 9.85 5.96 5.46
N TYR A 563 8.66 5.40 5.72
CA TYR A 563 7.65 6.04 6.56
C TYR A 563 7.99 6.01 8.05
N PHE A 564 8.94 5.19 8.46
CA PHE A 564 9.46 5.13 9.83
C PHE A 564 10.78 5.87 9.98
N THR A 565 11.70 5.68 9.00
CA THR A 565 13.09 6.18 9.04
C THR A 565 13.30 7.48 8.27
N GLY A 566 12.44 7.78 7.30
CA GLY A 566 12.60 8.90 6.37
C GLY A 566 13.64 8.65 5.27
N HIS A 567 14.14 7.42 5.09
CA HIS A 567 15.07 7.05 4.03
C HIS A 567 14.33 6.60 2.77
N TYR A 568 13.95 7.55 1.93
CA TYR A 568 13.26 7.26 0.69
C TYR A 568 14.16 6.58 -0.33
N PRO A 569 13.68 5.54 -1.05
CA PRO A 569 14.47 4.86 -2.08
C PRO A 569 14.71 5.74 -3.31
N THR A 570 13.86 6.75 -3.58
CA THR A 570 13.95 7.62 -4.74
C THR A 570 14.20 9.08 -4.36
N LEU A 571 14.82 9.83 -5.28
CA LEU A 571 15.03 11.26 -5.10
C LEU A 571 13.70 12.03 -5.07
N GLY A 572 12.74 11.58 -5.87
CA GLY A 572 11.40 12.17 -5.88
C GLY A 572 10.67 12.01 -4.55
N GLY A 573 10.78 10.87 -3.88
CA GLY A 573 10.23 10.66 -2.54
C GLY A 573 10.83 11.62 -1.51
N THR A 574 12.16 11.78 -1.53
CA THR A 574 12.86 12.75 -0.68
C THR A 574 12.37 14.18 -0.93
N ARG A 575 12.31 14.59 -2.19
CA ARG A 575 11.82 15.91 -2.60
C ARG A 575 10.40 16.18 -2.11
N LEU A 576 9.49 15.20 -2.27
CA LEU A 576 8.10 15.37 -1.87
C LEU A 576 7.94 15.48 -0.34
N CYS A 577 8.76 14.76 0.43
CA CYS A 577 8.75 14.87 1.90
C CYS A 577 9.21 16.27 2.35
N ASN A 578 10.30 16.77 1.78
CA ASN A 578 10.78 18.12 2.05
C ASN A 578 9.73 19.19 1.64
N ALA A 579 9.09 19.04 0.48
CA ALA A 579 8.04 19.93 0.01
C ALA A 579 6.78 19.87 0.92
N ALA A 580 6.41 18.70 1.43
CA ALA A 580 5.30 18.56 2.37
C ALA A 580 5.54 19.33 3.67
N PHE A 581 6.76 19.32 4.19
CA PHE A 581 7.11 20.10 5.37
C PHE A 581 7.08 21.61 5.11
N VAL A 582 7.59 22.06 3.96
CA VAL A 582 7.51 23.47 3.55
C VAL A 582 6.05 23.92 3.47
N ASN A 583 5.20 23.14 2.80
CA ASN A 583 3.77 23.45 2.68
C ASN A 583 3.04 23.47 4.05
N TYR A 584 3.40 22.58 4.96
CA TYR A 584 2.88 22.58 6.32
C TYR A 584 3.21 23.87 7.05
N ILE A 585 4.47 24.32 7.02
CA ILE A 585 4.90 25.56 7.69
C ILE A 585 4.26 26.80 7.04
N ASP A 586 4.24 26.89 5.69
CA ASP A 586 3.61 28.00 4.97
C ASP A 586 2.11 28.11 5.30
N THR A 587 1.41 26.97 5.42
CA THR A 587 -0.01 26.94 5.78
C THR A 587 -0.25 27.38 7.21
N LYS A 588 0.64 26.99 8.14
CA LYS A 588 0.56 27.40 9.55
C LYS A 588 0.78 28.89 9.72
N GLN A 589 1.73 29.48 9.01
CA GLN A 589 2.00 30.93 9.03
C GLN A 589 0.81 31.75 8.50
N LYS A 590 0.17 31.29 7.41
CA LYS A 590 -1.04 31.94 6.86
C LYS A 590 -2.25 31.91 7.79
N LYS A 591 -2.36 30.90 8.66
CA LYS A 591 -3.46 30.81 9.65
C LYS A 591 -3.24 31.68 10.88
N GLN A 592 -2.02 32.15 11.10
CA GLN A 592 -1.66 33.04 12.23
C GLN A 592 -1.70 34.53 11.85
N GLN A 593 -1.76 34.84 10.57
CA GLN A 593 -2.03 36.19 10.02
C GLN A 593 -3.54 36.40 9.83
#